data_d791581f354654e0710f84160d742da5
#
_entry.id   d791581f354654e0710f84160d742da5
#
_cell.length_a   1.000
_cell.length_b   1.000
_cell.length_c   1.000
_cell.angle_alpha   90.00
_cell.angle_beta   90.00
_cell.angle_gamma   90.00
#
_symmetry.space_group_name_H-M   'P 1'
#
loop_
_entity.id
_entity.type
_entity.pdbx_description
1 polymer ?
#
loop_
_entity_poly.entity_id
_entity_poly.type
_entity_poly.pdbx_seq_one_letter_code
_entity_poly.pdbx_strand_id
1 'polypeptide(L)'
;MPKLIASCPIHYGGEYLNEAIKSVETYVDRIIMLYTSKPSYGYHAGVGCPESEEELKNIAFSASKKVEWVNITVSQESAHRGYIFKIAEQGNYDGVLTFDADEIFGDLTDWLKKCHESKARNIGFTGYINFWKSFNHACYDGFAPIRYYNLRNKDGQENFHIPVYHFGCAQRMPIMEYKLLVHGHKAEIRPNWLRNVYQAWKPDNNFGNLHLVANGLWNATEFDKSTLPDILKAHHNYNKEEI
;
A
#
# COMPACT_ATOMS: atom_id res chain seq x y z
N MET A 1 23.15 -7.24 -11.43
CA MET A 1 21.73 -7.07 -11.17
C MET A 1 21.39 -5.59 -11.37
N PRO A 2 20.19 -5.22 -11.78
CA PRO A 2 19.79 -3.83 -11.88
C PRO A 2 19.86 -3.15 -10.51
N LYS A 3 20.23 -1.89 -10.49
CA LYS A 3 20.27 -1.08 -9.27
C LYS A 3 18.85 -0.54 -9.01
N LEU A 4 18.22 -0.98 -7.94
CA LEU A 4 16.84 -0.67 -7.64
C LEU A 4 16.69 0.13 -6.36
N ILE A 5 15.74 1.08 -6.35
CA ILE A 5 15.33 1.83 -5.18
C ILE A 5 13.84 1.64 -4.94
N ALA A 6 13.45 1.39 -3.70
CA ALA A 6 12.03 1.37 -3.34
C ALA A 6 11.61 2.67 -2.67
N SER A 7 10.32 3.00 -2.77
CA SER A 7 9.73 4.16 -2.11
C SER A 7 8.35 3.88 -1.57
N CYS A 8 8.11 4.31 -0.33
CA CYS A 8 6.81 4.33 0.31
C CYS A 8 6.46 5.77 0.68
N PRO A 9 5.46 6.38 0.04
CA PRO A 9 4.88 7.62 0.54
C PRO A 9 4.07 7.31 1.80
N ILE A 10 4.41 7.96 2.92
CA ILE A 10 3.80 7.66 4.21
C ILE A 10 3.38 8.92 4.96
N HIS A 11 2.22 8.85 5.60
CA HIS A 11 1.69 9.81 6.54
C HIS A 11 1.16 9.12 7.81
N TYR A 12 0.59 7.93 7.65
CA TYR A 12 0.13 6.96 8.65
C TYR A 12 0.21 5.55 8.05
N GLY A 13 -0.11 4.52 8.80
CA GLY A 13 -0.16 3.13 8.33
C GLY A 13 0.90 2.23 8.93
N GLY A 14 1.20 2.42 10.23
CA GLY A 14 2.21 1.61 10.94
C GLY A 14 1.82 0.15 11.13
N GLU A 15 0.53 -0.20 11.05
CA GLU A 15 0.00 -1.54 11.34
C GLU A 15 0.68 -2.65 10.52
N TYR A 16 0.91 -2.42 9.22
CA TYR A 16 1.50 -3.40 8.29
C TYR A 16 2.85 -2.95 7.72
N LEU A 17 3.37 -1.81 8.18
CA LEU A 17 4.58 -1.19 7.63
C LEU A 17 5.81 -2.09 7.69
N ASN A 18 5.97 -2.85 8.77
CA ASN A 18 7.08 -3.79 8.93
C ASN A 18 7.05 -4.88 7.84
N GLU A 19 5.88 -5.47 7.60
CA GLU A 19 5.68 -6.52 6.60
C GLU A 19 5.82 -5.96 5.18
N ALA A 20 5.30 -4.76 4.93
CA ALA A 20 5.44 -4.07 3.65
C ALA A 20 6.92 -3.83 3.30
N ILE A 21 7.70 -3.29 4.22
CA ILE A 21 9.15 -3.08 4.04
C ILE A 21 9.87 -4.41 3.81
N LYS A 22 9.62 -5.42 4.64
CA LYS A 22 10.26 -6.73 4.51
C LYS A 22 9.94 -7.45 3.22
N SER A 23 8.74 -7.22 2.65
CA SER A 23 8.36 -7.83 1.38
C SER A 23 9.18 -7.32 0.18
N VAL A 24 9.83 -6.17 0.30
CA VAL A 24 10.60 -5.54 -0.78
C VAL A 24 12.12 -5.47 -0.50
N GLU A 25 12.55 -5.55 0.77
CA GLU A 25 13.92 -5.21 1.17
C GLU A 25 15.01 -6.05 0.49
N THR A 26 14.74 -7.33 0.23
CA THR A 26 15.73 -8.24 -0.37
C THR A 26 15.98 -7.95 -1.85
N TYR A 27 15.07 -7.22 -2.48
CA TYR A 27 15.06 -6.97 -3.93
C TYR A 27 15.61 -5.59 -4.33
N VAL A 28 15.85 -4.70 -3.37
CA VAL A 28 16.23 -3.31 -3.63
C VAL A 28 17.50 -2.93 -2.87
N ASP A 29 18.22 -1.92 -3.36
CA ASP A 29 19.43 -1.42 -2.72
C ASP A 29 19.15 -0.44 -1.58
N ARG A 30 18.06 0.36 -1.73
CA ARG A 30 17.62 1.37 -0.75
C ARG A 30 16.11 1.41 -0.67
N ILE A 31 15.58 1.81 0.47
CA ILE A 31 14.15 2.03 0.72
C ILE A 31 13.96 3.44 1.26
N ILE A 32 13.26 4.28 0.52
CA ILE A 32 13.00 5.67 0.90
C ILE A 32 11.58 5.78 1.46
N MET A 33 11.48 6.06 2.74
CA MET A 33 10.22 6.43 3.37
C MET A 33 10.01 7.93 3.18
N LEU A 34 9.10 8.29 2.29
CA LEU A 34 8.76 9.69 2.02
C LEU A 34 7.66 10.12 2.98
N TYR A 35 8.05 10.71 4.09
CA TYR A 35 7.09 11.13 5.12
C TYR A 35 6.60 12.56 4.90
N THR A 36 5.30 12.75 5.12
CA THR A 36 4.70 14.08 5.25
C THR A 36 3.87 14.16 6.53
N SER A 37 4.04 15.24 7.30
CA SER A 37 3.26 15.49 8.51
C SER A 37 1.81 15.93 8.22
N LYS A 38 1.50 16.22 6.96
CA LYS A 38 0.16 16.64 6.51
C LYS A 38 -0.34 15.67 5.44
N PRO A 39 -1.65 15.41 5.38
CA PRO A 39 -2.22 14.60 4.32
C PRO A 39 -1.89 15.17 2.94
N SER A 40 -1.47 14.30 2.02
CA SER A 40 -1.01 14.68 0.67
C SER A 40 -2.09 15.32 -0.20
N TYR A 41 -3.36 15.12 0.12
CA TYR A 41 -4.49 15.75 -0.58
C TYR A 41 -4.91 17.11 0.01
N GLY A 42 -4.19 17.60 1.03
CA GLY A 42 -4.50 18.87 1.69
C GLY A 42 -5.76 18.87 2.54
N TYR A 43 -6.39 17.71 2.74
CA TYR A 43 -7.55 17.59 3.62
C TYR A 43 -7.14 17.67 5.08
N HIS A 44 -7.85 18.53 5.83
CA HIS A 44 -7.73 18.57 7.27
C HIS A 44 -8.73 17.60 7.90
N ALA A 45 -8.22 16.69 8.72
CA ALA A 45 -9.07 15.76 9.45
C ALA A 45 -9.88 16.44 10.56
N GLY A 46 -9.41 17.58 11.06
CA GLY A 46 -9.94 18.22 12.28
C GLY A 46 -9.52 17.53 13.57
N VAL A 47 -8.80 16.40 13.46
CA VAL A 47 -8.22 15.61 14.55
C VAL A 47 -6.76 15.28 14.20
N GLY A 48 -5.94 15.00 15.22
CA GLY A 48 -4.56 14.57 15.01
C GLY A 48 -4.49 13.20 14.34
N CYS A 49 -3.38 12.95 13.63
CA CYS A 49 -3.06 11.60 13.15
C CYS A 49 -2.93 10.67 14.36
N PRO A 50 -3.56 9.48 14.35
CA PRO A 50 -3.48 8.53 15.46
C PRO A 50 -2.11 7.84 15.60
N GLU A 51 -1.19 8.08 14.69
CA GLU A 51 0.18 7.58 14.70
C GLU A 51 1.16 8.75 14.60
N SER A 52 2.20 8.71 15.42
CA SER A 52 3.27 9.72 15.40
C SER A 52 4.35 9.37 14.36
N GLU A 53 5.08 10.39 13.90
CA GLU A 53 6.24 10.18 13.05
C GLU A 53 7.28 9.27 13.72
N GLU A 54 7.48 9.40 15.02
CA GLU A 54 8.46 8.62 15.77
C GLU A 54 8.08 7.13 15.80
N GLU A 55 6.80 6.81 16.03
CA GLU A 55 6.31 5.42 15.98
C GLU A 55 6.56 4.80 14.60
N LEU A 56 6.20 5.52 13.52
CA LEU A 56 6.41 5.07 12.15
C LEU A 56 7.90 4.87 11.82
N LYS A 57 8.75 5.80 12.26
CA LYS A 57 10.22 5.68 12.12
C LYS A 57 10.77 4.45 12.83
N ASN A 58 10.35 4.22 14.06
CA ASN A 58 10.81 3.08 14.85
C ASN A 58 10.46 1.76 14.20
N ILE A 59 9.24 1.63 13.64
CA ILE A 59 8.83 0.45 12.88
C ILE A 59 9.70 0.30 11.61
N ALA A 60 9.85 1.36 10.83
CA ALA A 60 10.55 1.31 9.57
C ALA A 60 12.05 0.97 9.73
N PHE A 61 12.75 1.61 10.67
CA PHE A 61 14.17 1.33 10.93
C PHE A 61 14.40 -0.05 11.58
N SER A 62 13.42 -0.57 12.32
CA SER A 62 13.49 -1.93 12.86
C SER A 62 13.27 -2.98 11.79
N ALA A 63 12.50 -2.67 10.74
CA ALA A 63 12.20 -3.59 9.65
C ALA A 63 13.41 -3.82 8.74
N SER A 64 14.18 -2.77 8.38
CA SER A 64 15.32 -2.90 7.48
C SER A 64 16.37 -1.81 7.70
N LYS A 65 17.65 -2.21 7.59
CA LYS A 65 18.80 -1.28 7.58
C LYS A 65 18.92 -0.48 6.27
N LYS A 66 18.18 -0.84 5.22
CA LYS A 66 18.15 -0.13 3.93
C LYS A 66 17.21 1.07 3.93
N VAL A 67 16.46 1.25 5.02
CA VAL A 67 15.50 2.34 5.17
C VAL A 67 16.22 3.67 5.39
N GLU A 68 15.79 4.66 4.62
CA GLU A 68 16.09 6.06 4.82
C GLU A 68 14.79 6.85 4.95
N TRP A 69 14.76 7.75 5.92
CA TRP A 69 13.59 8.57 6.21
C TRP A 69 13.78 9.98 5.68
N VAL A 70 12.89 10.40 4.80
CA VAL A 70 12.94 11.71 4.15
C VAL A 70 11.67 12.47 4.45
N ASN A 71 11.77 13.56 5.21
CA ASN A 71 10.66 14.46 5.46
C ASN A 71 10.49 15.41 4.28
N ILE A 72 9.28 15.42 3.73
CA ILE A 72 8.92 16.32 2.65
C ILE A 72 7.66 17.12 3.01
N THR A 73 7.54 18.31 2.42
CA THR A 73 6.33 19.12 2.54
C THR A 73 5.71 19.24 1.17
N VAL A 74 4.61 18.55 0.97
CA VAL A 74 3.87 18.55 -0.29
C VAL A 74 2.37 18.65 -0.01
N SER A 75 1.64 19.25 -0.95
CA SER A 75 0.18 19.42 -0.86
C SER A 75 -0.60 18.55 -1.84
N GLN A 76 0.11 17.74 -2.64
CA GLN A 76 -0.49 16.89 -3.66
C GLN A 76 0.16 15.50 -3.63
N GLU A 77 -0.65 14.47 -3.78
CA GLU A 77 -0.17 13.08 -3.78
C GLU A 77 0.79 12.80 -4.93
N SER A 78 0.52 13.33 -6.12
CA SER A 78 1.41 13.16 -7.28
C SER A 78 2.81 13.70 -7.01
N ALA A 79 2.93 14.84 -6.32
CA ALA A 79 4.21 15.39 -5.89
C ALA A 79 4.86 14.54 -4.80
N HIS A 80 4.07 13.98 -3.88
CA HIS A 80 4.54 13.07 -2.85
C HIS A 80 5.14 11.81 -3.47
N ARG A 81 4.36 11.11 -4.29
CA ARG A 81 4.81 9.89 -4.99
C ARG A 81 5.94 10.17 -6.00
N GLY A 82 5.93 11.34 -6.66
CA GLY A 82 6.92 11.71 -7.66
C GLY A 82 8.29 12.12 -7.11
N TYR A 83 8.40 12.40 -5.82
CA TYR A 83 9.67 12.86 -5.23
C TYR A 83 10.81 11.85 -5.38
N ILE A 84 10.50 10.56 -5.37
CA ILE A 84 11.49 9.49 -5.51
C ILE A 84 12.27 9.55 -6.82
N PHE A 85 11.66 10.05 -7.92
CA PHE A 85 12.34 10.08 -9.22
C PHE A 85 13.57 11.00 -9.21
N LYS A 86 13.54 12.10 -8.45
CA LYS A 86 14.71 12.97 -8.28
C LYS A 86 15.86 12.24 -7.57
N ILE A 87 15.53 11.46 -6.54
CA ILE A 87 16.53 10.67 -5.80
C ILE A 87 17.08 9.56 -6.70
N ALA A 88 16.22 8.92 -7.47
CA ALA A 88 16.60 7.84 -8.36
C ALA A 88 17.53 8.31 -9.50
N GLU A 89 17.26 9.46 -10.10
CA GLU A 89 18.12 10.09 -11.12
C GLU A 89 19.49 10.42 -10.55
N GLN A 90 19.55 11.08 -9.39
CA GLN A 90 20.83 11.44 -8.74
C GLN A 90 21.65 10.21 -8.36
N GLY A 91 20.99 9.11 -8.02
CA GLY A 91 21.64 7.87 -7.65
C GLY A 91 21.95 6.92 -8.81
N ASN A 92 21.59 7.26 -10.05
CA ASN A 92 21.72 6.41 -11.24
C ASN A 92 21.10 5.01 -11.03
N TYR A 93 19.84 4.98 -10.58
CA TYR A 93 19.08 3.73 -10.44
C TYR A 93 18.47 3.31 -11.78
N ASP A 94 18.40 1.99 -12.01
CA ASP A 94 17.77 1.41 -13.20
C ASP A 94 16.24 1.37 -13.10
N GLY A 95 15.73 1.28 -11.87
CA GLY A 95 14.29 1.21 -11.63
C GLY A 95 13.87 1.71 -10.25
N VAL A 96 12.61 2.09 -10.16
CA VAL A 96 11.93 2.48 -8.92
C VAL A 96 10.78 1.52 -8.66
N LEU A 97 10.75 0.90 -7.47
CA LEU A 97 9.62 0.13 -6.95
C LEU A 97 8.87 1.02 -5.96
N THR A 98 7.58 1.24 -6.16
CA THR A 98 6.74 1.97 -5.20
C THR A 98 5.80 1.00 -4.48
N PHE A 99 5.53 1.26 -3.20
CA PHE A 99 4.59 0.47 -2.41
C PHE A 99 3.89 1.37 -1.39
N ASP A 100 2.72 0.97 -0.93
CA ASP A 100 2.03 1.63 0.17
C ASP A 100 2.28 0.87 1.49
N ALA A 101 2.14 1.54 2.63
CA ALA A 101 2.47 0.99 3.95
C ALA A 101 1.62 -0.25 4.34
N ASP A 102 0.52 -0.47 3.64
CA ASP A 102 -0.43 -1.56 3.81
C ASP A 102 -0.48 -2.53 2.61
N GLU A 103 0.56 -2.51 1.74
CA GLU A 103 0.74 -3.42 0.61
C GLU A 103 1.93 -4.36 0.84
N ILE A 104 1.67 -5.65 0.89
CA ILE A 104 2.69 -6.69 1.04
C ILE A 104 2.76 -7.51 -0.24
N PHE A 105 3.93 -7.54 -0.88
CA PHE A 105 4.14 -8.28 -2.11
C PHE A 105 4.42 -9.76 -1.83
N GLY A 106 3.97 -10.62 -2.74
CA GLY A 106 4.49 -11.98 -2.85
C GLY A 106 5.94 -12.00 -3.31
N ASP A 107 6.42 -13.16 -3.76
CA ASP A 107 7.79 -13.28 -4.29
C ASP A 107 7.98 -12.42 -5.54
N LEU A 108 8.82 -11.41 -5.44
CA LEU A 108 9.11 -10.44 -6.51
C LEU A 108 10.12 -10.94 -7.54
N THR A 109 10.76 -12.09 -7.35
CA THR A 109 11.91 -12.54 -8.17
C THR A 109 11.59 -12.56 -9.66
N ASP A 110 10.61 -13.34 -10.07
CA ASP A 110 10.23 -13.46 -11.50
C ASP A 110 9.52 -12.22 -12.02
N TRP A 111 8.76 -11.55 -11.18
CA TRP A 111 8.06 -10.33 -11.55
C TRP A 111 9.05 -9.20 -11.87
N LEU A 112 10.03 -8.95 -11.01
CA LEU A 112 11.07 -7.94 -11.23
C LEU A 112 11.94 -8.26 -12.46
N LYS A 113 12.22 -9.53 -12.71
CA LYS A 113 12.90 -9.94 -13.95
C LYS A 113 12.13 -9.50 -15.18
N LYS A 114 10.82 -9.79 -15.25
CA LYS A 114 9.93 -9.35 -16.34
C LYS A 114 9.88 -7.83 -16.45
N CYS A 115 9.76 -7.13 -15.31
CA CYS A 115 9.76 -5.67 -15.27
C CYS A 115 11.05 -5.07 -15.85
N HIS A 116 12.18 -5.68 -15.53
CA HIS A 116 13.47 -5.22 -16.01
C HIS A 116 13.71 -5.50 -17.50
N GLU A 117 13.22 -6.61 -18.01
CA GLU A 117 13.27 -7.02 -19.42
C GLU A 117 12.24 -6.28 -20.30
N SER A 118 11.19 -5.74 -19.71
CA SER A 118 10.14 -5.00 -20.41
C SER A 118 10.69 -3.76 -21.10
N LYS A 119 10.09 -3.41 -22.24
CA LYS A 119 10.30 -2.14 -22.96
C LYS A 119 9.40 -1.02 -22.44
N ALA A 120 8.41 -1.33 -21.63
CA ALA A 120 7.55 -0.33 -21.00
C ALA A 120 8.26 0.39 -19.85
N ARG A 121 7.94 1.68 -19.67
CA ARG A 121 8.40 2.46 -18.53
C ARG A 121 7.60 2.15 -17.27
N ASN A 122 6.29 2.08 -17.42
CA ASN A 122 5.35 1.97 -16.33
C ASN A 122 4.84 0.52 -16.24
N ILE A 123 5.06 -0.14 -15.13
CA ILE A 123 4.64 -1.53 -14.97
C ILE A 123 3.75 -1.65 -13.75
N GLY A 124 2.52 -2.09 -14.01
CA GLY A 124 1.54 -2.43 -13.01
C GLY A 124 1.58 -3.91 -12.67
N PHE A 125 0.78 -4.29 -11.70
CA PHE A 125 0.55 -5.68 -11.37
C PHE A 125 -0.93 -6.03 -11.41
N THR A 126 -1.22 -7.30 -11.69
CA THR A 126 -2.53 -7.90 -11.49
C THR A 126 -2.43 -8.92 -10.36
N GLY A 127 -3.51 -9.13 -9.61
CA GLY A 127 -3.48 -10.02 -8.44
C GLY A 127 -3.59 -9.27 -7.11
N TYR A 128 -4.26 -8.14 -7.13
CA TYR A 128 -4.53 -7.32 -5.94
C TYR A 128 -5.60 -7.99 -5.08
N ILE A 129 -5.26 -8.28 -3.83
CA ILE A 129 -6.12 -8.96 -2.85
C ILE A 129 -6.39 -7.99 -1.72
N ASN A 130 -7.61 -7.45 -1.68
CA ASN A 130 -7.99 -6.45 -0.67
C ASN A 130 -8.58 -7.13 0.56
N PHE A 131 -7.85 -7.18 1.66
CA PHE A 131 -8.35 -7.74 2.90
C PHE A 131 -9.43 -6.86 3.53
N TRP A 132 -10.46 -7.53 4.08
CA TRP A 132 -11.62 -6.90 4.67
C TRP A 132 -11.75 -7.26 6.13
N LYS A 133 -11.48 -6.28 7.02
CA LYS A 133 -11.58 -6.35 8.49
C LYS A 133 -10.69 -7.41 9.18
N SER A 134 -10.19 -8.40 8.46
CA SER A 134 -9.35 -9.48 8.99
C SER A 134 -8.56 -10.16 7.89
N PHE A 135 -7.76 -11.16 8.25
CA PHE A 135 -7.10 -12.06 7.30
C PHE A 135 -8.03 -13.15 6.74
N ASN A 136 -9.26 -13.24 7.25
CA ASN A 136 -10.21 -14.31 6.88
C ASN A 136 -11.08 -13.95 5.67
N HIS A 137 -11.14 -12.67 5.27
CA HIS A 137 -12.01 -12.20 4.19
C HIS A 137 -11.26 -11.31 3.23
N ALA A 138 -11.50 -11.48 1.93
CA ALA A 138 -10.89 -10.67 0.90
C ALA A 138 -11.90 -10.25 -0.18
N CYS A 139 -11.65 -9.06 -0.75
CA CYS A 139 -12.32 -8.55 -1.92
C CYS A 139 -11.35 -8.55 -3.09
N TYR A 140 -11.85 -8.83 -4.29
CA TYR A 140 -11.06 -8.83 -5.51
C TYR A 140 -11.62 -7.78 -6.46
N ASP A 141 -10.72 -7.02 -7.08
CA ASP A 141 -11.05 -6.11 -8.17
C ASP A 141 -10.04 -6.25 -9.31
N GLY A 142 -10.35 -5.64 -10.43
CA GLY A 142 -9.45 -5.63 -11.59
C GLY A 142 -8.44 -4.49 -11.57
N PHE A 143 -8.27 -3.80 -10.45
CA PHE A 143 -7.34 -2.69 -10.34
C PHE A 143 -5.90 -3.17 -10.48
N ALA A 144 -5.14 -2.49 -11.33
CA ALA A 144 -3.73 -2.80 -11.61
C ALA A 144 -2.87 -1.54 -11.44
N PRO A 145 -2.53 -1.18 -10.18
CA PRO A 145 -1.73 0.01 -9.93
C PRO A 145 -0.32 -0.13 -10.51
N ILE A 146 0.23 0.95 -11.02
CA ILE A 146 1.63 1.01 -11.42
C ILE A 146 2.47 1.04 -10.15
N ARG A 147 3.40 0.08 -10.03
CA ARG A 147 4.30 -0.03 -8.88
C ARG A 147 5.79 -0.10 -9.26
N TYR A 148 6.10 -0.40 -10.51
CA TYR A 148 7.50 -0.38 -10.97
C TYR A 148 7.65 0.59 -12.15
N TYR A 149 8.73 1.35 -12.11
CA TYR A 149 9.13 2.29 -13.15
C TYR A 149 10.51 1.91 -13.65
N ASN A 150 10.58 1.44 -14.90
CA ASN A 150 11.84 1.14 -15.58
C ASN A 150 12.44 2.45 -16.11
N LEU A 151 13.44 2.97 -15.42
CA LEU A 151 14.02 4.28 -15.74
C LEU A 151 14.88 4.30 -17.03
N ARG A 152 15.18 3.12 -17.58
CA ARG A 152 15.89 3.00 -18.86
C ARG A 152 14.98 3.22 -20.07
N ASN A 153 13.66 3.17 -19.85
CA ASN A 153 12.65 3.33 -20.88
C ASN A 153 11.97 4.71 -20.76
N LYS A 154 11.40 5.20 -21.87
CA LYS A 154 10.80 6.54 -21.91
C LYS A 154 9.30 6.52 -21.70
N ASP A 155 8.62 5.50 -22.20
CA ASP A 155 7.17 5.41 -22.25
C ASP A 155 6.68 3.96 -22.18
N GLY A 156 5.39 3.76 -22.41
CA GLY A 156 4.74 2.46 -22.42
C GLY A 156 4.25 2.02 -21.05
N GLN A 157 3.24 1.15 -21.08
CA GLN A 157 2.68 0.52 -19.89
C GLN A 157 2.42 -0.97 -20.15
N GLU A 158 2.81 -1.80 -19.19
CA GLU A 158 2.52 -3.24 -19.15
C GLU A 158 2.07 -3.63 -17.76
N ASN A 159 1.38 -4.78 -17.66
CA ASN A 159 0.97 -5.35 -16.37
C ASN A 159 1.41 -6.81 -16.31
N PHE A 160 2.00 -7.21 -15.19
CA PHE A 160 2.36 -8.60 -14.92
C PHE A 160 1.69 -9.09 -13.64
N HIS A 161 1.41 -10.39 -13.59
CA HIS A 161 0.75 -10.98 -12.42
C HIS A 161 1.74 -11.20 -11.28
N ILE A 162 1.34 -10.73 -10.09
CA ILE A 162 1.93 -11.06 -8.81
C ILE A 162 0.86 -10.86 -7.72
N PRO A 163 0.74 -11.75 -6.71
CA PRO A 163 -0.13 -11.49 -5.59
C PRO A 163 0.40 -10.31 -4.76
N VAL A 164 -0.46 -9.32 -4.53
CA VAL A 164 -0.23 -8.22 -3.60
C VAL A 164 -1.35 -8.19 -2.58
N TYR A 165 -0.98 -8.34 -1.33
CA TYR A 165 -1.87 -8.41 -0.19
C TYR A 165 -2.05 -7.01 0.39
N HIS A 166 -3.23 -6.43 0.17
CA HIS A 166 -3.55 -5.06 0.57
C HIS A 166 -4.49 -5.02 1.75
N PHE A 167 -4.06 -4.38 2.81
CA PHE A 167 -4.78 -4.30 4.08
C PHE A 167 -5.46 -2.95 4.31
N GLY A 168 -5.78 -2.23 3.25
CA GLY A 168 -6.39 -0.91 3.32
C GLY A 168 -7.72 -0.83 4.07
N CYS A 169 -8.46 -1.95 4.14
CA CYS A 169 -9.71 -2.09 4.89
C CYS A 169 -9.64 -3.13 6.02
N ALA A 170 -8.44 -3.57 6.40
CA ALA A 170 -8.20 -4.43 7.55
C ALA A 170 -7.27 -3.71 8.56
N GLN A 171 -7.69 -2.53 8.98
CA GLN A 171 -6.97 -1.63 9.87
C GLN A 171 -7.77 -1.42 11.15
N ARG A 172 -7.08 -1.11 12.26
CA ARG A 172 -7.74 -0.71 13.50
C ARG A 172 -8.63 0.52 13.32
N MET A 173 -9.74 0.59 14.06
CA MET A 173 -10.77 1.60 13.88
C MET A 173 -10.27 3.06 13.87
N PRO A 174 -9.37 3.51 14.77
CA PRO A 174 -8.86 4.89 14.73
C PRO A 174 -8.16 5.25 13.41
N ILE A 175 -7.46 4.29 12.78
CA ILE A 175 -6.83 4.49 11.47
C ILE A 175 -7.89 4.55 10.37
N MET A 176 -8.91 3.68 10.41
CA MET A 176 -10.02 3.72 9.45
C MET A 176 -10.76 5.04 9.50
N GLU A 177 -11.10 5.54 10.69
CA GLU A 177 -11.76 6.84 10.88
C GLU A 177 -10.90 7.99 10.33
N TYR A 178 -9.61 8.01 10.67
CA TYR A 178 -8.68 9.02 10.19
C TYR A 178 -8.51 8.97 8.67
N LYS A 179 -8.32 7.77 8.11
CA LYS A 179 -8.19 7.53 6.66
C LYS A 179 -9.34 8.16 5.89
N LEU A 180 -10.58 8.00 6.32
CA LEU A 180 -11.76 8.55 5.66
C LEU A 180 -11.79 10.09 5.66
N LEU A 181 -11.21 10.72 6.68
CA LEU A 181 -11.14 12.18 6.77
C LEU A 181 -10.10 12.80 5.83
N VAL A 182 -9.04 12.05 5.49
CA VAL A 182 -7.89 12.53 4.71
C VAL A 182 -7.73 11.86 3.35
N HIS A 183 -8.62 10.91 3.01
CA HIS A 183 -8.54 10.10 1.79
C HIS A 183 -8.66 10.95 0.52
N GLY A 184 -7.88 10.62 -0.50
CA GLY A 184 -7.88 11.33 -1.77
C GLY A 184 -9.23 11.35 -2.49
N HIS A 185 -10.02 10.29 -2.34
CA HIS A 185 -11.37 10.18 -2.87
C HIS A 185 -12.46 10.65 -1.88
N LYS A 186 -12.11 11.50 -0.90
CA LYS A 186 -13.05 11.94 0.13
C LYS A 186 -14.39 12.44 -0.42
N ALA A 187 -14.36 13.18 -1.53
CA ALA A 187 -15.58 13.70 -2.18
C ALA A 187 -16.45 12.60 -2.85
N GLU A 188 -15.89 11.43 -3.10
CA GLU A 188 -16.54 10.31 -3.77
C GLU A 188 -17.00 9.23 -2.76
N ILE A 189 -16.59 9.34 -1.49
CA ILE A 189 -16.93 8.39 -0.44
C ILE A 189 -18.45 8.41 -0.23
N ARG A 190 -19.06 7.22 -0.23
CA ARG A 190 -20.47 7.06 0.03
C ARG A 190 -20.85 7.63 1.40
N PRO A 191 -21.94 8.39 1.51
CA PRO A 191 -22.38 8.95 2.80
C PRO A 191 -22.53 7.86 3.88
N ASN A 192 -21.97 8.12 5.06
CA ASN A 192 -22.01 7.19 6.20
C ASN A 192 -21.44 5.79 5.92
N TRP A 193 -20.52 5.65 4.95
CA TRP A 193 -19.96 4.35 4.56
C TRP A 193 -19.35 3.59 5.74
N LEU A 194 -18.62 4.28 6.62
CA LEU A 194 -18.02 3.64 7.79
C LEU A 194 -19.07 2.94 8.66
N ARG A 195 -20.16 3.61 8.97
CA ARG A 195 -21.24 3.08 9.80
C ARG A 195 -22.10 2.06 9.07
N ASN A 196 -22.56 2.42 7.86
CA ASN A 196 -23.60 1.68 7.15
C ASN A 196 -23.04 0.49 6.36
N VAL A 197 -21.73 0.49 6.06
CA VAL A 197 -21.08 -0.57 5.30
C VAL A 197 -20.01 -1.24 6.16
N TYR A 198 -18.97 -0.51 6.53
CA TYR A 198 -17.82 -1.12 7.21
C TYR A 198 -18.20 -1.73 8.56
N GLN A 199 -18.82 -0.94 9.47
CA GLN A 199 -19.23 -1.42 10.79
C GLN A 199 -20.41 -2.38 10.76
N ALA A 200 -21.34 -2.19 9.81
CA ALA A 200 -22.54 -3.02 9.68
C ALA A 200 -22.27 -4.39 9.06
N TRP A 201 -21.18 -4.55 8.32
CA TRP A 201 -20.86 -5.81 7.66
C TRP A 201 -20.51 -6.92 8.67
N LYS A 202 -21.05 -8.10 8.41
CA LYS A 202 -20.75 -9.36 9.10
C LYS A 202 -20.65 -10.48 8.06
N PRO A 203 -19.90 -11.56 8.32
CA PRO A 203 -19.76 -12.67 7.37
C PRO A 203 -21.10 -13.29 6.95
N ASP A 204 -22.03 -13.41 7.88
CA ASP A 204 -23.39 -13.97 7.69
C ASP A 204 -24.38 -12.95 7.09
N ASN A 205 -24.01 -11.68 7.04
CA ASN A 205 -24.78 -10.59 6.44
C ASN A 205 -23.95 -9.85 5.41
N ASN A 206 -23.45 -10.60 4.41
CA ASN A 206 -22.63 -10.07 3.33
C ASN A 206 -23.52 -9.39 2.28
N PHE A 207 -23.89 -8.14 2.55
CA PHE A 207 -24.57 -7.31 1.56
C PHE A 207 -23.55 -6.78 0.55
N GLY A 208 -23.75 -7.05 -0.73
CA GLY A 208 -22.84 -6.70 -1.82
C GLY A 208 -22.44 -5.21 -1.88
N ASN A 209 -21.38 -4.95 -2.59
CA ASN A 209 -20.77 -3.63 -2.79
C ASN A 209 -20.24 -2.99 -1.51
N LEU A 210 -19.13 -3.52 -1.01
CA LEU A 210 -18.41 -2.99 0.15
C LEU A 210 -17.49 -1.82 -0.21
N HIS A 211 -17.31 -1.53 -1.51
CA HIS A 211 -16.35 -0.52 -1.95
C HIS A 211 -16.66 0.87 -1.38
N LEU A 212 -15.60 1.61 -1.07
CA LEU A 212 -15.66 2.94 -0.48
C LEU A 212 -16.40 3.95 -1.36
N VAL A 213 -16.15 3.92 -2.68
CA VAL A 213 -16.81 4.79 -3.65
C VAL A 213 -17.96 4.05 -4.38
N ALA A 214 -18.95 4.79 -4.83
CA ALA A 214 -20.20 4.22 -5.36
C ALA A 214 -20.02 3.31 -6.58
N ASN A 215 -19.04 3.59 -7.42
CA ASN A 215 -18.82 2.87 -8.68
C ASN A 215 -17.92 1.63 -8.54
N GLY A 216 -17.34 1.40 -7.37
CA GLY A 216 -16.58 0.18 -7.08
C GLY A 216 -17.49 -0.99 -6.74
N LEU A 217 -17.08 -2.20 -7.04
CA LEU A 217 -17.83 -3.43 -6.75
C LEU A 217 -16.94 -4.37 -5.95
N TRP A 218 -17.10 -4.35 -4.63
CA TRP A 218 -16.41 -5.27 -3.74
C TRP A 218 -17.40 -6.18 -3.02
N ASN A 219 -17.13 -7.46 -3.05
CA ASN A 219 -17.78 -8.48 -2.24
C ASN A 219 -16.72 -9.22 -1.45
N ALA A 220 -16.81 -9.19 -0.13
CA ALA A 220 -15.90 -9.97 0.70
C ALA A 220 -16.29 -11.44 0.63
N THR A 221 -15.30 -12.27 0.35
CA THR A 221 -15.41 -13.74 0.37
C THR A 221 -14.41 -14.31 1.36
N GLU A 222 -14.70 -15.50 1.85
CA GLU A 222 -13.76 -16.24 2.69
C GLU A 222 -12.41 -16.39 1.97
N PHE A 223 -11.33 -16.16 2.69
CA PHE A 223 -9.97 -16.28 2.18
C PHE A 223 -9.22 -17.38 2.93
N ASP A 224 -8.62 -18.30 2.18
CA ASP A 224 -7.74 -19.30 2.77
C ASP A 224 -6.39 -18.66 3.17
N LYS A 225 -6.33 -18.16 4.38
CA LYS A 225 -5.13 -17.51 4.92
C LYS A 225 -3.94 -18.45 5.09
N SER A 226 -4.12 -19.79 4.99
CA SER A 226 -3.00 -20.73 5.00
C SER A 226 -2.06 -20.53 3.81
N THR A 227 -2.55 -19.95 2.72
CA THR A 227 -1.79 -19.65 1.50
C THR A 227 -0.92 -18.39 1.59
N LEU A 228 -1.08 -17.59 2.65
CA LEU A 228 -0.30 -16.36 2.85
C LEU A 228 1.19 -16.66 3.07
N PRO A 229 2.08 -15.73 2.69
CA PRO A 229 3.50 -15.84 3.01
C PRO A 229 3.73 -15.83 4.53
N ASP A 230 4.82 -16.45 4.97
CA ASP A 230 5.11 -16.64 6.40
C ASP A 230 5.22 -15.31 7.17
N ILE A 231 5.68 -14.26 6.51
CA ILE A 231 5.74 -12.91 7.10
C ILE A 231 4.35 -12.42 7.54
N LEU A 232 3.29 -12.72 6.79
CA LEU A 232 1.91 -12.38 7.15
C LEU A 232 1.32 -13.36 8.16
N LYS A 233 1.70 -14.65 8.13
CA LYS A 233 1.30 -15.63 9.15
C LYS A 233 1.85 -15.28 10.53
N ALA A 234 3.00 -14.61 10.58
CA ALA A 234 3.61 -14.15 11.82
C ALA A 234 3.01 -12.84 12.36
N HIS A 235 2.16 -12.15 11.59
CA HIS A 235 1.56 -10.88 11.99
C HIS A 235 0.63 -11.06 13.20
N HIS A 236 0.65 -10.12 14.16
CA HIS A 236 -0.11 -10.23 15.40
C HIS A 236 -1.65 -10.23 15.21
N ASN A 237 -2.14 -9.77 14.07
CA ASN A 237 -3.55 -9.81 13.71
C ASN A 237 -3.97 -11.10 12.95
N TYR A 238 -3.02 -11.96 12.58
CA TYR A 238 -3.30 -13.13 11.72
C TYR A 238 -4.43 -14.02 12.23
N ASN A 239 -4.53 -14.20 13.55
CA ASN A 239 -5.55 -15.04 14.17
C ASN A 239 -6.77 -14.27 14.69
N LYS A 240 -6.85 -12.97 14.45
CA LYS A 240 -8.02 -12.18 14.86
C LYS A 240 -9.17 -12.36 13.89
N GLU A 241 -10.37 -12.46 14.41
CA GLU A 241 -11.61 -12.51 13.62
C GLU A 241 -11.94 -11.13 13.03
N GLU A 242 -11.60 -10.06 13.75
CA GLU A 242 -11.78 -8.66 13.35
C GLU A 242 -10.63 -7.80 13.90
N ILE A 243 -10.15 -6.83 13.12
CA ILE A 243 -9.04 -5.92 13.45
C ILE A 243 -9.57 -4.56 13.87
#